data_6323b1eab51f71562d38b1aa751c5f66
#
_entry.id   6323b1eab51f71562d38b1aa751c5f66
#
_cell.length_a   1.000
_cell.length_b   1.000
_cell.length_c   1.000
_cell.angle_alpha   90.00
_cell.angle_beta   90.00
_cell.angle_gamma   90.00
#
_symmetry.space_group_name_H-M   'P 1'
#
loop_
_entity.id
_entity.type
_entity.pdbx_description
1 polymer ?
#
loop_
_entity_poly.entity_id
_entity_poly.type
_entity_poly.pdbx_seq_one_letter_code
_entity_poly.pdbx_strand_id
1 'polypeptide(L)' 'MILHINNSEYDYHTLLKVAEMAGLAGLVGFHESEDGYIVSFPDDDGKADQRMAEYKKRLIDLENNIWNR' A
#
# COMPACT_ATOMS: atom_id res chain seq x y z
N MET A 1 -5.63 -11.29 0.71
CA MET A 1 -4.17 -11.12 0.53
C MET A 1 -3.70 -9.93 1.33
N ILE A 2 -2.59 -10.04 2.00
CA ILE A 2 -2.10 -8.97 2.86
C ILE A 2 -0.66 -8.61 2.52
N LEU A 3 -0.33 -7.35 2.76
CA LEU A 3 1.01 -6.82 2.58
C LEU A 3 1.47 -6.21 3.90
N HIS A 4 2.63 -6.64 4.39
CA HIS A 4 3.20 -6.11 5.63
C HIS A 4 4.13 -4.95 5.30
N ILE A 5 3.92 -3.83 5.98
CA ILE A 5 4.73 -2.62 5.81
C ILE A 5 5.40 -2.31 7.13
N ASN A 6 6.72 -2.18 7.10
CA ASN A 6 7.49 -1.82 8.30
C ASN A 6 7.26 -0.34 8.62
N ASN A 7 6.99 -0.05 9.89
CA ASN A 7 6.67 1.29 10.36
C ASN A 7 7.80 2.30 10.11
N SER A 8 9.04 1.84 10.07
CA SER A 8 10.17 2.72 9.82
C SER A 8 10.31 3.14 8.36
N GLU A 9 9.59 2.50 7.45
CA GLU A 9 9.69 2.79 6.02
C GLU A 9 8.67 3.82 5.57
N TYR A 10 7.43 3.74 6.07
CA TYR A 10 6.34 4.58 5.60
C TYR A 10 5.40 4.93 6.74
N ASP A 11 4.82 6.12 6.70
CA ASP A 11 3.78 6.50 7.64
C ASP A 11 2.39 6.21 7.05
N TYR A 12 1.37 6.37 7.88
CA TYR A 12 0.00 6.05 7.49
C TYR A 12 -0.49 6.94 6.34
N HIS A 13 -0.14 8.22 6.37
CA HIS A 13 -0.55 9.15 5.32
C HIS A 13 0.00 8.75 3.96
N THR A 14 1.25 8.31 3.94
CA THR A 14 1.87 7.83 2.71
C THR A 14 1.13 6.62 2.16
N LEU A 15 0.79 5.67 3.03
CA LEU A 15 0.08 4.47 2.63
C LEU A 15 -1.30 4.78 2.06
N LEU A 16 -2.02 5.72 2.68
CA LEU A 16 -3.32 6.16 2.18
C LEU A 16 -3.19 6.83 0.82
N LYS A 17 -2.19 7.68 0.67
CA LYS A 17 -1.98 8.39 -0.59
C LYS A 17 -1.67 7.43 -1.73
N VAL A 18 -0.86 6.41 -1.45
CA VAL A 18 -0.54 5.40 -2.47
C VAL A 18 -1.80 4.66 -2.89
N ALA A 19 -2.68 4.34 -1.95
CA ALA A 19 -3.95 3.69 -2.28
C ALA A 19 -4.79 4.56 -3.22
N GLU A 20 -4.85 5.86 -2.95
CA GLU A 20 -5.55 6.79 -3.81
C GLU A 20 -4.94 6.85 -5.21
N MET A 21 -3.61 6.92 -5.27
CA MET A 21 -2.90 6.98 -6.56
C MET A 21 -3.09 5.73 -7.39
N ALA A 22 -3.21 4.59 -6.74
CA ALA A 22 -3.41 3.31 -7.43
C ALA A 22 -4.88 3.03 -7.76
N GLY A 23 -5.79 3.94 -7.37
CA GLY A 23 -7.22 3.75 -7.59
C GLY A 23 -7.83 2.72 -6.66
N LEU A 24 -7.21 2.47 -5.51
CA LEU A 24 -7.63 1.44 -4.56
C LEU A 24 -8.22 2.03 -3.28
N ALA A 25 -8.40 3.35 -3.21
CA ALA A 25 -8.98 3.98 -2.03
C ALA A 25 -10.38 3.42 -1.78
N GLY A 26 -10.64 3.02 -0.54
CA GLY A 26 -11.91 2.41 -0.18
C GLY A 26 -12.01 0.92 -0.51
N LEU A 27 -11.04 0.38 -1.25
CA LEU A 27 -11.01 -1.06 -1.57
C LEU A 27 -10.08 -1.84 -0.66
N VAL A 28 -9.04 -1.20 -0.14
CA VAL A 28 -8.07 -1.86 0.73
C VAL A 28 -8.31 -1.48 2.18
N GLY A 29 -7.96 -2.39 3.09
CA GLY A 29 -8.03 -2.14 4.52
C GLY A 29 -6.66 -1.88 5.09
N PHE A 30 -6.58 -1.01 6.09
CA PHE A 30 -5.33 -0.70 6.78
C PHE A 30 -5.47 -1.09 8.24
N HIS A 31 -4.49 -1.84 8.76
CA HIS A 31 -4.47 -2.27 10.15
C HIS A 31 -3.11 -1.96 10.73
N GLU A 32 -3.10 -1.40 11.92
CA GLU A 32 -1.87 -1.14 12.64
C GLU A 32 -1.38 -2.42 13.30
N SER A 33 -0.08 -2.67 13.22
CA SER A 33 0.55 -3.82 13.87
C SER A 33 1.70 -3.32 14.74
N GLU A 34 2.31 -4.23 15.50
CA GLU A 34 3.43 -3.86 16.37
C GLU A 34 4.60 -3.30 15.58
N ASP A 35 4.84 -3.85 14.40
CA ASP A 35 5.99 -3.50 13.59
C ASP A 35 5.68 -2.49 12.49
N GLY A 36 4.42 -2.10 12.34
CA GLY A 36 4.05 -1.18 11.28
C GLY A 36 2.61 -1.32 10.90
N TYR A 37 2.33 -1.59 9.62
CA TYR A 37 0.98 -1.66 9.10
C TYR A 37 0.77 -2.90 8.26
N ILE A 38 -0.46 -3.36 8.22
CA ILE A 38 -0.89 -4.44 7.36
C ILE A 38 -1.92 -3.87 6.40
N VAL A 39 -1.66 -3.99 5.11
CA VAL A 39 -2.59 -3.57 4.06
C VAL A 39 -3.26 -4.82 3.52
N SER A 40 -4.59 -4.89 3.64
CA SER A 40 -5.33 -6.06 3.16
C SER A 40 -6.03 -5.73 1.85
N PHE A 41 -5.93 -6.66 0.90
CA PHE A 41 -6.49 -6.51 -0.43
C PHE A 41 -7.61 -7.53 -0.61
N PRO A 42 -8.81 -7.09 -1.02
CA PRO A 42 -9.91 -8.02 -1.23
C PRO A 42 -9.61 -8.97 -2.37
N ASP A 43 -10.05 -10.22 -2.22
CA ASP A 43 -9.78 -11.27 -3.19
C ASP A 43 -11.08 -11.94 -3.67
N ASP A 44 -12.18 -11.21 -3.60
CA ASP A 44 -13.50 -11.74 -3.98
C ASP A 44 -13.65 -11.89 -5.50
N ASP A 45 -12.83 -11.21 -6.28
CA ASP A 45 -12.85 -11.30 -7.75
C ASP A 45 -11.56 -11.91 -8.32
N GLY A 46 -10.69 -12.44 -7.47
CA GLY A 46 -9.46 -13.08 -7.89
C GLY A 46 -8.37 -12.12 -8.37
N LYS A 47 -8.50 -10.83 -8.08
CA LYS A 47 -7.55 -9.81 -8.56
C LYS A 47 -6.68 -9.21 -7.48
N ALA A 48 -6.61 -9.86 -6.31
CA ALA A 48 -5.81 -9.33 -5.21
C ALA A 48 -4.33 -9.23 -5.58
N ASP A 49 -3.80 -10.21 -6.32
CA ASP A 49 -2.40 -10.18 -6.78
C ASP A 49 -2.11 -8.93 -7.59
N GLN A 50 -3.00 -8.61 -8.52
CA GLN A 50 -2.82 -7.45 -9.38
C GLN A 50 -2.91 -6.14 -8.59
N ARG A 51 -3.83 -6.09 -7.64
CA ARG A 51 -3.98 -4.92 -6.78
C ARG A 51 -2.75 -4.70 -5.91
N MET A 52 -2.23 -5.76 -5.32
CA MET A 52 -1.03 -5.69 -4.50
C MET A 52 0.18 -5.26 -5.34
N ALA A 53 0.34 -5.82 -6.54
CA ALA A 53 1.44 -5.45 -7.42
C ALA A 53 1.38 -3.98 -7.80
N GLU A 54 0.20 -3.48 -8.13
CA GLU A 54 0.01 -2.07 -8.46
C GLU A 54 0.31 -1.17 -7.26
N TYR A 55 -0.14 -1.58 -6.08
CA TYR A 55 0.11 -0.82 -4.87
C TYR A 55 1.62 -0.73 -4.59
N LYS A 56 2.33 -1.84 -4.67
CA LYS A 56 3.78 -1.87 -4.45
C LYS A 56 4.50 -0.99 -5.47
N LYS A 57 4.09 -1.05 -6.71
CA LYS A 57 4.70 -0.24 -7.77
C LYS A 57 4.55 1.24 -7.48
N ARG A 58 3.35 1.67 -7.09
CA ARG A 58 3.11 3.07 -6.76
C ARG A 58 3.88 3.51 -5.53
N LEU A 59 4.02 2.61 -4.56
CA LEU A 59 4.77 2.90 -3.35
C LEU A 59 6.25 3.16 -3.69
N ILE A 60 6.84 2.32 -4.53
CA ILE A 60 8.23 2.47 -4.97
C ILE A 60 8.38 3.74 -5.80
N ASP A 61 7.45 4.03 -6.69
CA ASP A 61 7.49 5.24 -7.51
C ASP A 61 7.47 6.49 -6.64
N LEU A 62 6.64 6.50 -5.61
CA LEU A 62 6.56 7.64 -4.71
C LEU A 62 7.87 7.82 -3.94
N GLU A 63 8.46 6.74 -3.47
CA GLU A 63 9.74 6.76 -2.78
C GLU A 63 10.83 7.32 -3.69
N ASN A 64 10.90 6.84 -4.93
CA ASN A 64 11.88 7.32 -5.89
C ASN A 64 11.71 8.80 -6.20
N ASN A 65 10.48 9.27 -6.32
CA ASN A 65 10.21 10.67 -6.56
C ASN A 65 10.66 11.56 -5.41
N ILE A 66 10.52 11.07 -4.20
CA ILE A 66 10.98 11.81 -3.01
C ILE A 66 12.51 11.92 -3.01
N TRP A 67 13.18 10.84 -3.33
CA TRP A 67 14.64 10.79 -3.28
C TRP A 67 15.32 11.48 -4.45
N ASN A 68 14.62 11.65 -5.56
CA ASN A 68 15.18 12.26 -6.78
C ASN A 68 14.99 13.77 -6.86
N ARG A 69 14.65 14.38 -5.76
CA ARG A 69 14.51 15.84 -5.73
C ARG A 69 15.85 16.52 -5.38
#